data_0d3159d4bfabb8dea1795884e55900dd
#
_entry.id   0d3159d4bfabb8dea1795884e55900dd
#
_cell.length_a   1.000
_cell.length_b   1.000
_cell.length_c   1.000
_cell.angle_alpha   90.00
_cell.angle_beta   90.00
_cell.angle_gamma   90.00
#
_symmetry.space_group_name_H-M   'P 1'
#
loop_
_entity.id
_entity.type
_entity.pdbx_description
1 polymer ?
#
loop_
_entity_poly.entity_id
_entity_poly.type
_entity_poly.pdbx_seq_one_letter_code
_entity_poly.pdbx_strand_id
1 'polypeptide(L)'
;QRGRVKLQTTAHSPTGFAVEAGFLDEREALHHAERHLVSNFLGTSDMKIDIGAPVELRPRDTVLLASDGLMDNVHLHETIEHIRKGPADAAVDAVVDLARRRMQANNSKEPSKPDDLSLILYRKRRPARRNSRGAS
;
A
#
# COMPACT_ATOMS: atom_id res chain seq x y z
N GLN A 1 -13.54 3.77 -10.09
CA GLN A 1 -13.57 5.14 -9.53
C GLN A 1 -12.13 5.59 -9.30
N ARG A 2 -11.81 6.85 -9.46
CA ARG A 2 -10.52 7.51 -9.72
C ARG A 2 -9.45 7.38 -8.61
N GLY A 3 -9.01 6.12 -8.24
CA GLY A 3 -7.89 5.97 -7.30
C GLY A 3 -8.16 6.49 -5.89
N ARG A 4 -9.39 6.39 -5.38
CA ARG A 4 -9.72 6.78 -4.01
C ARG A 4 -9.36 5.65 -3.05
N VAL A 5 -8.56 5.95 -2.05
CA VAL A 5 -8.33 5.05 -0.91
C VAL A 5 -9.65 4.89 -0.13
N LYS A 6 -10.05 3.67 0.13
CA LYS A 6 -11.22 3.33 0.95
C LYS A 6 -10.83 3.04 2.38
N LEU A 7 -9.72 2.37 2.55
CA LEU A 7 -9.13 2.00 3.83
C LEU A 7 -7.62 1.97 3.68
N GLN A 8 -6.93 2.48 4.68
CA GLN A 8 -5.51 2.33 4.91
C GLN A 8 -5.33 1.95 6.37
N THR A 9 -4.51 0.93 6.63
CA THR A 9 -4.17 0.57 8.01
C THR A 9 -3.16 1.55 8.56
N THR A 10 -3.27 1.87 9.85
CA THR A 10 -2.27 2.68 10.55
C THR A 10 -1.06 1.83 10.86
N ALA A 11 0.14 2.35 10.58
CA ALA A 11 1.36 1.69 10.99
C ALA A 11 1.52 1.75 12.52
N HIS A 12 1.78 0.60 13.14
CA HIS A 12 2.06 0.53 14.58
C HIS A 12 3.49 1.00 14.86
N SER A 13 3.70 2.29 14.70
CA SER A 13 4.99 2.98 14.91
C SER A 13 4.75 4.37 15.48
N PRO A 14 5.73 4.98 16.16
CA PRO A 14 5.60 6.35 16.65
C PRO A 14 5.24 7.34 15.55
N THR A 15 5.88 7.22 14.37
CA THR A 15 5.59 8.05 13.20
C THR A 15 4.20 7.78 12.62
N GLY A 16 3.77 6.52 12.55
CA GLY A 16 2.43 6.16 12.09
C GLY A 16 1.33 6.73 12.97
N PHE A 17 1.48 6.66 14.29
CA PHE A 17 0.55 7.29 15.22
C PHE A 17 0.56 8.82 15.16
N ALA A 18 1.73 9.44 14.92
CA ALA A 18 1.83 10.88 14.75
C ALA A 18 1.12 11.36 13.46
N VAL A 19 1.20 10.59 12.37
CA VAL A 19 0.45 10.88 11.13
C VAL A 19 -1.05 10.75 11.36
N GLU A 20 -1.51 9.67 12.01
CA GLU A 20 -2.93 9.46 12.31
C GLU A 20 -3.49 10.57 13.22
N ALA A 21 -2.71 11.01 14.18
CA ALA A 21 -3.07 12.10 15.07
C ALA A 21 -2.95 13.52 14.43
N GLY A 22 -2.43 13.61 13.21
CA GLY A 22 -2.25 14.87 12.49
C GLY A 22 -1.06 15.72 12.96
N PHE A 23 -0.12 15.15 13.71
CA PHE A 23 1.12 15.81 14.13
C PHE A 23 2.21 15.81 13.06
N LEU A 24 2.16 14.86 12.13
CA LEU A 24 3.05 14.76 10.97
C LEU A 24 2.21 14.56 9.72
N ASP A 25 2.69 15.08 8.58
CA ASP A 25 2.16 14.66 7.29
C ASP A 25 2.89 13.40 6.76
N GLU A 26 2.35 12.76 5.73
CA GLU A 26 2.94 11.53 5.16
C GLU A 26 4.35 11.76 4.60
N ARG A 27 4.66 12.96 4.11
CA ARG A 27 5.99 13.29 3.59
C ARG A 27 6.99 13.50 4.72
N GLU A 28 6.58 14.18 5.77
CA GLU A 28 7.40 14.38 6.98
C GLU A 28 7.73 13.03 7.62
N ALA A 29 6.75 12.12 7.70
CA ALA A 29 6.95 10.78 8.25
C ALA A 29 8.01 9.98 7.47
N LEU A 30 8.05 10.09 6.14
CA LEU A 30 9.04 9.41 5.28
C LEU A 30 10.48 9.88 5.54
N HIS A 31 10.67 11.06 6.06
CA HIS A 31 11.99 11.64 6.37
C HIS A 31 12.29 11.70 7.88
N HIS A 32 11.34 11.22 8.71
CA HIS A 32 11.50 11.28 10.16
C HIS A 32 12.62 10.34 10.66
N ALA A 33 13.40 10.78 11.63
CA ALA A 33 14.52 10.00 12.16
C ALA A 33 14.07 8.66 12.78
N GLU A 34 12.89 8.63 13.38
CA GLU A 34 12.32 7.46 14.06
C GLU A 34 11.40 6.62 13.17
N ARG A 35 11.39 6.84 11.85
CA ARG A 35 10.55 6.06 10.90
C ARG A 35 10.81 4.56 10.91
N HIS A 36 11.98 4.13 11.41
CA HIS A 36 12.37 2.73 11.51
C HIS A 36 11.89 2.05 12.80
N LEU A 37 11.34 2.82 13.75
CA LEU A 37 10.85 2.26 15.00
C LEU A 37 9.49 1.59 14.81
N VAL A 38 9.32 0.45 15.46
CA VAL A 38 8.07 -0.32 15.49
C VAL A 38 7.59 -0.42 16.94
N SER A 39 6.31 -0.18 17.17
CA SER A 39 5.70 -0.16 18.51
C SER A 39 4.94 -1.45 18.85
N ASN A 40 4.75 -2.34 17.88
CA ASN A 40 3.96 -3.55 18.07
C ASN A 40 4.56 -4.72 17.28
N PHE A 41 4.85 -5.83 17.95
CA PHE A 41 5.50 -7.01 17.36
C PHE A 41 4.64 -8.24 17.53
N LEU A 42 4.61 -9.08 16.51
CA LEU A 42 3.95 -10.38 16.58
C LEU A 42 4.60 -11.29 17.64
N GLY A 43 3.75 -11.87 18.50
CA GLY A 43 4.20 -12.82 19.50
C GLY A 43 4.71 -12.22 20.82
N THR A 44 4.67 -10.91 20.99
CA THR A 44 4.93 -10.29 22.30
C THR A 44 3.69 -10.37 23.20
N SER A 45 3.88 -10.38 24.52
CA SER A 45 2.78 -10.48 25.49
C SER A 45 1.83 -9.29 25.49
N ASP A 46 2.29 -8.15 25.00
CA ASP A 46 1.58 -6.87 24.89
C ASP A 46 1.13 -6.56 23.45
N MET A 47 1.22 -7.55 22.55
CA MET A 47 0.80 -7.43 21.17
C MET A 47 -0.66 -6.98 21.07
N LYS A 48 -0.90 -5.93 20.28
CA LYS A 48 -2.24 -5.42 19.99
C LYS A 48 -2.69 -5.84 18.58
N ILE A 49 -3.96 -6.17 18.47
CA ILE A 49 -4.60 -6.49 17.20
C ILE A 49 -5.74 -5.51 16.99
N ASP A 50 -5.63 -4.68 15.96
CA ASP A 50 -6.69 -3.76 15.58
C ASP A 50 -7.63 -4.43 14.56
N ILE A 51 -8.91 -4.51 14.91
CA ILE A 51 -9.94 -5.09 14.05
C ILE A 51 -10.84 -3.97 13.55
N GLY A 52 -10.71 -3.65 12.26
CA GLY A 52 -11.55 -2.67 11.59
C GLY A 52 -12.93 -3.20 11.20
N ALA A 53 -13.82 -2.31 10.81
CA ALA A 53 -15.11 -2.68 10.25
C ALA A 53 -14.93 -3.41 8.90
N PRO A 54 -15.81 -4.36 8.55
CA PRO A 54 -15.79 -5.02 7.25
C PRO A 54 -15.92 -4.03 6.11
N VAL A 55 -15.07 -4.17 5.09
CA VAL A 55 -15.12 -3.35 3.88
C VAL A 55 -15.59 -4.19 2.70
N GLU A 56 -16.72 -3.83 2.11
CA GLU A 56 -17.21 -4.50 0.92
C GLU A 56 -16.35 -4.15 -0.30
N LEU A 57 -15.79 -5.18 -0.94
CA LEU A 57 -15.05 -5.04 -2.18
C LEU A 57 -15.99 -5.07 -3.40
N ARG A 58 -16.05 -3.97 -4.13
CA ARG A 58 -16.79 -3.85 -5.40
C ARG A 58 -15.92 -4.32 -6.57
N PRO A 59 -16.52 -4.65 -7.74
CA PRO A 59 -15.76 -4.92 -8.95
C PRO A 59 -14.77 -3.78 -9.26
N ARG A 60 -13.53 -4.13 -9.53
CA ARG A 60 -12.37 -3.24 -9.76
C ARG A 60 -11.76 -2.62 -8.49
N ASP A 61 -12.27 -2.91 -7.31
CA ASP A 61 -11.53 -2.56 -6.11
C ASP A 61 -10.25 -3.38 -6.04
N THR A 62 -9.22 -2.75 -5.54
CA THR A 62 -7.89 -3.33 -5.40
C THR A 62 -7.51 -3.34 -3.92
N VAL A 63 -7.02 -4.47 -3.43
CA VAL A 63 -6.37 -4.59 -2.12
C VAL A 63 -4.89 -4.76 -2.36
N LEU A 64 -4.09 -3.98 -1.68
CA LEU A 64 -2.64 -4.09 -1.64
C LEU A 64 -2.21 -4.41 -0.22
N LEU A 65 -1.42 -5.44 -0.07
CA LEU A 65 -0.65 -5.76 1.13
C LEU A 65 0.83 -5.64 0.76
N ALA A 66 1.59 -4.92 1.53
CA ALA A 66 3.01 -4.74 1.26
C ALA A 66 3.81 -4.64 2.55
N SER A 67 5.10 -5.03 2.49
CA SER A 67 6.07 -4.67 3.52
C SER A 67 6.38 -3.18 3.47
N ASP A 68 7.01 -2.66 4.51
CA ASP A 68 7.44 -1.26 4.59
C ASP A 68 8.43 -0.87 3.49
N GLY A 69 9.20 -1.82 2.95
CA GLY A 69 10.07 -1.59 1.79
C GLY A 69 9.37 -0.98 0.58
N LEU A 70 8.04 -1.12 0.45
CA LEU A 70 7.29 -0.37 -0.56
C LEU A 70 7.08 1.09 -0.13
N MET A 71 6.48 1.30 1.04
CA MET A 71 6.04 2.63 1.46
C MET A 71 7.21 3.54 1.87
N ASP A 72 8.34 2.97 2.27
CA ASP A 72 9.59 3.69 2.54
C ASP A 72 10.28 4.21 1.26
N ASN A 73 9.86 3.73 0.09
CA ASN A 73 10.48 4.07 -1.19
C ASN A 73 9.53 4.67 -2.22
N VAL A 74 8.22 4.47 -2.08
CA VAL A 74 7.22 4.93 -3.06
C VAL A 74 6.10 5.66 -2.34
N HIS A 75 5.81 6.88 -2.78
CA HIS A 75 4.72 7.65 -2.20
C HIS A 75 3.37 6.96 -2.45
N LEU A 76 2.44 7.11 -1.52
CA LEU A 76 1.09 6.54 -1.62
C LEU A 76 0.39 6.91 -2.93
N HIS A 77 0.48 8.16 -3.35
CA HIS A 77 -0.16 8.62 -4.59
C HIS A 77 0.42 7.94 -5.85
N GLU A 78 1.71 7.66 -5.89
CA GLU A 78 2.36 6.93 -6.99
C GLU A 78 1.95 5.45 -6.98
N THR A 79 1.94 4.84 -5.80
CA THR A 79 1.44 3.48 -5.62
C THR A 79 0.01 3.38 -6.18
N ILE A 80 -0.89 4.30 -5.81
CA ILE A 80 -2.27 4.34 -6.32
C ILE A 80 -2.29 4.48 -7.83
N GLU A 81 -1.49 5.37 -8.42
CA GLU A 81 -1.46 5.58 -9.87
C GLU A 81 -1.07 4.30 -10.62
N HIS A 82 -0.13 3.53 -10.12
CA HIS A 82 0.29 2.28 -10.74
C HIS A 82 -0.73 1.15 -10.55
N ILE A 83 -1.28 0.98 -9.34
CA ILE A 83 -2.14 -0.17 -9.03
C ILE A 83 -3.61 0.01 -9.44
N ARG A 84 -4.07 1.20 -9.83
CA ARG A 84 -5.49 1.46 -10.13
C ARG A 84 -5.92 1.04 -11.53
N LYS A 85 -5.00 0.78 -12.45
CA LYS A 85 -5.26 0.51 -13.87
C LYS A 85 -4.54 -0.75 -14.37
N GLY A 86 -5.00 -1.24 -15.52
CA GLY A 86 -4.34 -2.33 -16.24
C GLY A 86 -4.48 -3.71 -15.58
N PRO A 87 -3.81 -4.72 -16.12
CA PRO A 87 -3.69 -6.04 -15.51
C PRO A 87 -2.99 -5.99 -14.14
N ALA A 88 -3.32 -6.92 -13.24
CA ALA A 88 -2.78 -6.89 -11.89
C ALA A 88 -1.28 -7.18 -11.85
N ASP A 89 -0.82 -8.12 -12.67
CA ASP A 89 0.58 -8.49 -12.86
C ASP A 89 1.42 -7.30 -13.32
N ALA A 90 1.02 -6.64 -14.40
CA ALA A 90 1.71 -5.45 -14.91
C ALA A 90 1.73 -4.30 -13.88
N ALA A 91 0.69 -4.16 -13.08
CA ALA A 91 0.63 -3.15 -12.01
C ALA A 91 1.63 -3.46 -10.89
N VAL A 92 1.76 -4.74 -10.52
CA VAL A 92 2.75 -5.21 -9.53
C VAL A 92 4.16 -4.95 -10.04
N ASP A 93 4.46 -5.39 -11.28
CA ASP A 93 5.79 -5.20 -11.88
C ASP A 93 6.19 -3.72 -11.90
N ALA A 94 5.28 -2.84 -12.32
CA ALA A 94 5.56 -1.40 -12.39
C ALA A 94 5.87 -0.77 -11.01
N VAL A 95 5.15 -1.18 -9.96
CA VAL A 95 5.39 -0.68 -8.59
C VAL A 95 6.69 -1.24 -8.02
N VAL A 96 6.96 -2.53 -8.24
CA VAL A 96 8.21 -3.18 -7.79
C VAL A 96 9.42 -2.53 -8.46
N ASP A 97 9.36 -2.30 -9.78
CA ASP A 97 10.44 -1.66 -10.51
C ASP A 97 10.69 -0.21 -10.04
N LEU A 98 9.63 0.52 -9.73
CA LEU A 98 9.77 1.87 -9.17
C LEU A 98 10.47 1.82 -7.80
N ALA A 99 10.01 0.96 -6.89
CA ALA A 99 10.61 0.81 -5.58
C ALA A 99 12.09 0.40 -5.67
N ARG A 100 12.42 -0.60 -6.49
CA ARG A 100 13.81 -1.04 -6.68
C ARG A 100 14.73 0.05 -7.23
N ARG A 101 14.27 0.82 -8.21
CA ARG A 101 15.03 1.96 -8.74
C ARG A 101 15.31 2.99 -7.66
N ARG A 102 14.37 3.26 -6.77
CA ARG A 102 14.55 4.22 -5.67
C ARG A 102 15.48 3.68 -4.59
N MET A 103 15.38 2.41 -4.23
CA MET A 103 16.30 1.75 -3.30
C MET A 103 17.77 1.84 -3.75
N GLN A 104 18.00 1.88 -5.06
CA GLN A 104 19.33 1.97 -5.66
C GLN A 104 19.77 3.42 -5.94
N ALA A 105 18.85 4.37 -5.87
CA ALA A 105 19.14 5.76 -6.20
C ALA A 105 19.78 6.47 -5.01
N ASN A 106 20.98 7.01 -5.18
CA ASN A 106 21.63 7.90 -4.22
C ASN A 106 21.06 9.33 -4.27
N ASN A 107 19.75 9.48 -4.49
CA ASN A 107 19.14 10.78 -4.71
C ASN A 107 18.29 11.18 -3.48
N SER A 108 18.66 12.29 -2.85
CA SER A 108 18.04 12.82 -1.64
C SER A 108 16.65 13.47 -1.82
N LYS A 109 16.16 13.58 -3.06
CA LYS A 109 14.87 14.26 -3.34
C LYS A 109 13.66 13.34 -3.24
N GLU A 110 13.87 12.04 -3.40
CA GLU A 110 12.81 11.03 -3.37
C GLU A 110 13.06 10.04 -2.23
N PRO A 111 12.02 9.40 -1.69
CA PRO A 111 12.20 8.37 -0.69
C PRO A 111 13.13 7.28 -1.23
N SER A 112 14.19 6.98 -0.47
CA SER A 112 15.18 5.96 -0.82
C SER A 112 15.69 5.30 0.46
N LYS A 113 15.31 4.03 0.65
CA LYS A 113 15.77 3.20 1.76
C LYS A 113 15.90 1.77 1.25
N PRO A 114 17.12 1.23 1.06
CA PRO A 114 17.29 -0.18 0.74
C PRO A 114 16.63 -1.06 1.80
N ASP A 115 15.74 -1.95 1.37
CA ASP A 115 15.01 -2.85 2.25
C ASP A 115 14.47 -4.05 1.46
N ASP A 116 14.01 -5.10 2.17
CA ASP A 116 13.28 -6.20 1.57
C ASP A 116 11.89 -5.74 1.12
N LEU A 117 11.51 -6.17 -0.08
CA LEU A 117 10.22 -5.81 -0.68
C LEU A 117 9.36 -7.04 -0.92
N SER A 118 8.24 -7.10 -0.24
CA SER A 118 7.19 -8.07 -0.48
C SER A 118 5.86 -7.37 -0.68
N LEU A 119 5.09 -7.81 -1.66
CA LEU A 119 3.74 -7.29 -1.88
C LEU A 119 2.79 -8.33 -2.47
N ILE A 120 1.52 -8.19 -2.17
CA ILE A 120 0.41 -8.97 -2.74
C ILE A 120 -0.65 -7.98 -3.20
N LEU A 121 -1.05 -8.10 -4.46
CA LEU A 121 -2.11 -7.29 -5.04
C LEU A 121 -3.28 -8.19 -5.43
N TYR A 122 -4.44 -7.94 -4.84
CA TYR A 122 -5.69 -8.58 -5.20
C TYR A 122 -6.63 -7.58 -5.87
N ARG A 123 -7.23 -8.00 -6.99
CA ARG A 123 -8.25 -7.19 -7.67
C ARG A 123 -9.51 -8.02 -7.95
N LYS A 124 -10.64 -7.56 -7.44
CA LYS A 124 -11.93 -8.19 -7.70
C LYS A 124 -12.30 -8.05 -9.18
N ARG A 125 -12.41 -9.19 -9.89
CA ARG A 125 -12.82 -9.21 -11.29
C ARG A 125 -14.31 -8.86 -11.43
N ARG A 126 -14.67 -8.27 -12.55
CA ARG A 126 -16.09 -8.20 -12.94
C ARG A 126 -16.58 -9.61 -13.26
N PRO A 127 -17.78 -9.99 -12.82
CA PRO A 127 -18.39 -11.21 -13.32
C PRO A 127 -18.51 -11.12 -14.85
N ALA A 128 -18.19 -12.20 -15.55
CA ALA A 128 -18.40 -12.27 -17.00
C ALA A 128 -19.88 -11.99 -17.28
N ARG A 129 -20.16 -11.11 -18.25
CA ARG A 129 -21.53 -10.96 -18.78
C ARG A 129 -21.96 -12.32 -19.34
N ARG A 130 -22.94 -12.95 -18.72
CA ARG A 130 -23.64 -14.07 -19.38
C ARG A 130 -24.23 -13.52 -20.69
N ASN A 131 -23.67 -13.91 -21.80
CA ASN A 131 -24.29 -13.68 -23.10
C ASN A 131 -25.60 -14.46 -23.11
N SER A 132 -26.72 -13.78 -22.91
CA SER A 132 -28.05 -14.28 -23.24
C SER A 132 -28.26 -14.19 -24.75
N ARG A 133 -27.42 -14.90 -25.53
CA ARG A 133 -27.66 -15.19 -26.92
C ARG A 133 -28.02 -16.67 -27.03
N GLY A 134 -29.29 -16.95 -27.21
CA GLY A 134 -29.74 -18.30 -27.57
C GLY A 134 -31.08 -18.68 -27.01
N ALA A 135 -32.13 -18.02 -27.45
CA ALA A 135 -33.45 -18.60 -27.55
C ALA A 135 -34.19 -17.86 -28.70
N SER A 136 -34.08 -18.42 -29.86
CA SER A 136 -35.02 -18.21 -30.95
C SER A 136 -35.42 -19.56 -31.48
#